data_a106177fa81ccf82ee6136e81fa207f4
#
_entry.id   a106177fa81ccf82ee6136e81fa207f4
#
_cell.length_a   1.000
_cell.length_b   1.000
_cell.length_c   1.000
_cell.angle_alpha   90.00
_cell.angle_beta   90.00
_cell.angle_gamma   90.00
#
_symmetry.space_group_name_H-M   'P 1'
#
loop_
_entity.id
_entity.type
_entity.pdbx_description
1 polymer ?
#
loop_
_entity_poly.entity_id
_entity_poly.type
_entity_poly.pdbx_seq_one_letter_code
_entity_poly.pdbx_strand_id
1 'polypeptide(L)'
;MKMSVIIFFVFITVYIPSCNQSHSANEETEINDTSLAAFISQVKAVDNHAHANTIDSVDKGSDALPLDGLGNIELPVRVRPGSKTWVDVAKAIYGFTGTELDENAMKKLMDTERNIMKQKAENFPAWALDQAGIEVMFANRITMGAGLSPSRFRWVSYDDALLFPISNKAEASVTPDREKLFPLEEDLLKKYLADLSISKLPATLDEYLKKIVTATLEAQKKGGCMAVKFEAAYLRSLDFEKVEMRSASEVYAHYINGGEPSHEKYKLLQDFIFYYIAREAGRLGMAVHIHSYPGAGNYFVAAGCDPLLLESVFNDPDLRNTKFVIIHGGGTFSKHTSAMLWKPNVYADISLLTQLWPPDQLAIVLRDWLSQFPEKILFGTDAVSFGRGLGWEMSAWIASTTGRQALTIALSGMVKSNEITVSRAKEIATMVLRGNANNLYHLGLK
;
A
#
# COMPACT_ATOMS: atom_id res chain seq x y z
N MET A 1 50.90 -15.09 -60.80
CA MET A 1 51.27 -16.07 -59.75
C MET A 1 50.09 -16.21 -58.80
N LYS A 2 49.29 -17.28 -58.97
CA LYS A 2 48.13 -17.55 -58.12
C LYS A 2 48.58 -18.50 -57.01
N MET A 3 48.49 -18.10 -55.79
CA MET A 3 48.75 -18.92 -54.63
C MET A 3 47.41 -19.50 -54.08
N SER A 4 47.23 -20.79 -54.23
CA SER A 4 46.09 -21.54 -53.70
C SER A 4 46.43 -21.96 -52.27
N VAL A 5 45.56 -21.57 -51.32
CA VAL A 5 45.62 -22.03 -49.93
C VAL A 5 44.73 -23.25 -49.80
N ILE A 6 45.31 -24.36 -49.43
CA ILE A 6 44.63 -25.66 -49.13
C ILE A 6 44.34 -25.63 -47.62
N ILE A 7 43.06 -25.67 -47.23
CA ILE A 7 42.64 -25.86 -45.85
C ILE A 7 42.39 -27.36 -45.60
N PHE A 8 43.17 -27.93 -44.68
CA PHE A 8 42.95 -29.26 -44.17
C PHE A 8 41.93 -29.25 -43.03
N PHE A 9 40.81 -29.91 -43.20
CA PHE A 9 39.90 -30.22 -42.12
C PHE A 9 40.35 -31.53 -41.43
N VAL A 10 40.72 -31.43 -40.15
CA VAL A 10 40.97 -32.61 -39.30
C VAL A 10 39.67 -32.92 -38.56
N PHE A 11 39.05 -34.04 -38.88
CA PHE A 11 37.93 -34.57 -38.10
C PHE A 11 38.50 -35.28 -36.87
N ILE A 12 38.24 -34.72 -35.68
CA ILE A 12 38.50 -35.39 -34.41
C ILE A 12 37.17 -36.07 -33.99
N THR A 13 37.12 -37.38 -34.10
CA THR A 13 36.06 -38.22 -33.53
C THR A 13 36.29 -38.36 -32.02
N VAL A 14 35.47 -37.66 -31.23
CA VAL A 14 35.44 -37.83 -29.79
C VAL A 14 34.49 -38.96 -29.44
N TYR A 15 35.04 -40.04 -28.92
CA TYR A 15 34.29 -41.16 -28.35
C TYR A 15 33.78 -40.72 -26.96
N ILE A 16 32.47 -40.55 -26.80
CA ILE A 16 31.85 -40.30 -25.50
C ILE A 16 31.37 -41.66 -24.94
N PRO A 17 31.88 -42.12 -23.80
CA PRO A 17 31.31 -43.29 -23.16
C PRO A 17 29.95 -42.96 -22.58
N SER A 18 28.95 -43.71 -22.99
CA SER A 18 27.59 -43.65 -22.39
C SER A 18 27.64 -44.17 -20.96
N CYS A 19 27.63 -43.28 -20.00
CA CYS A 19 27.34 -43.62 -18.60
C CYS A 19 25.82 -43.68 -18.42
N ASN A 20 25.27 -44.86 -18.35
CA ASN A 20 23.92 -45.09 -17.84
C ASN A 20 23.92 -44.80 -16.32
N GLN A 21 23.65 -43.58 -15.93
CA GLN A 21 23.19 -43.26 -14.57
C GLN A 21 21.67 -43.20 -14.60
N SER A 22 21.07 -44.19 -13.96
CA SER A 22 19.65 -44.20 -13.64
C SER A 22 19.26 -42.97 -12.84
N HIS A 23 18.53 -42.08 -13.46
CA HIS A 23 17.97 -40.87 -12.81
C HIS A 23 16.81 -41.26 -11.90
N SER A 24 17.09 -41.29 -10.61
CA SER A 24 16.09 -41.15 -9.54
C SER A 24 15.81 -39.68 -9.19
N ALA A 25 15.73 -38.82 -10.21
CA ALA A 25 15.62 -37.36 -10.03
C ALA A 25 14.29 -36.78 -10.57
N ASN A 26 13.30 -37.59 -10.90
CA ASN A 26 12.08 -37.12 -11.56
C ASN A 26 10.82 -37.14 -10.72
N GLU A 27 10.87 -37.33 -9.39
CA GLU A 27 9.67 -37.23 -8.55
C GLU A 27 9.39 -35.85 -7.95
N GLU A 28 10.33 -34.88 -8.05
CA GLU A 28 10.12 -33.53 -7.52
C GLU A 28 9.53 -32.51 -8.53
N THR A 29 9.36 -32.85 -9.80
CA THR A 29 9.09 -31.88 -10.89
C THR A 29 7.67 -31.89 -11.45
N GLU A 30 6.79 -32.79 -11.08
CA GLU A 30 5.34 -32.66 -11.32
C GLU A 30 4.66 -32.04 -10.13
N ILE A 31 4.91 -30.72 -9.93
CA ILE A 31 4.11 -29.98 -9.00
C ILE A 31 2.82 -29.60 -9.68
N ASN A 32 1.82 -30.25 -9.25
CA ASN A 32 0.46 -29.83 -9.44
C ASN A 32 0.32 -28.41 -8.83
N ASP A 33 0.03 -27.37 -9.65
CA ASP A 33 -0.25 -25.99 -9.20
C ASP A 33 -1.20 -25.96 -8.00
N THR A 34 -1.99 -27.02 -7.85
CA THR A 34 -2.90 -27.30 -6.74
C THR A 34 -2.22 -27.38 -5.37
N SER A 35 -0.99 -27.95 -5.29
CA SER A 35 -0.30 -28.12 -3.99
C SER A 35 0.28 -26.80 -3.48
N LEU A 36 0.81 -25.95 -4.36
CA LEU A 36 1.32 -24.63 -4.01
C LEU A 36 0.15 -23.69 -3.67
N ALA A 37 -0.94 -23.71 -4.45
CA ALA A 37 -2.17 -22.97 -4.15
C ALA A 37 -2.76 -23.36 -2.79
N ALA A 38 -2.82 -24.66 -2.48
CA ALA A 38 -3.29 -25.15 -1.18
C ALA A 38 -2.40 -24.65 -0.04
N PHE A 39 -1.07 -24.66 -0.21
CA PHE A 39 -0.14 -24.10 0.78
C PHE A 39 -0.40 -22.60 0.99
N ILE A 40 -0.41 -21.80 -0.11
CA ILE A 40 -0.60 -20.35 -0.07
C ILE A 40 -1.93 -19.97 0.59
N SER A 41 -2.99 -20.74 0.36
CA SER A 41 -4.30 -20.49 0.97
C SER A 41 -4.32 -20.64 2.49
N GLN A 42 -3.42 -21.43 3.07
CA GLN A 42 -3.34 -21.67 4.51
C GLN A 42 -2.47 -20.65 5.25
N VAL A 43 -1.57 -19.93 4.58
CA VAL A 43 -0.73 -18.92 5.22
C VAL A 43 -1.60 -17.76 5.69
N LYS A 44 -1.61 -17.48 6.98
CA LYS A 44 -2.28 -16.29 7.52
C LYS A 44 -1.49 -15.05 7.15
N ALA A 45 -2.14 -14.07 6.52
CA ALA A 45 -1.48 -12.89 6.00
C ALA A 45 -1.38 -11.76 7.03
N VAL A 46 -0.34 -10.93 6.90
CA VAL A 46 -0.30 -9.58 7.46
C VAL A 46 -0.65 -8.61 6.34
N ASP A 47 -1.72 -7.90 6.50
CA ASP A 47 -2.20 -6.89 5.55
C ASP A 47 -1.55 -5.56 5.86
N ASN A 48 -0.68 -5.10 4.97
CA ASN A 48 0.15 -3.90 5.18
C ASN A 48 -0.62 -2.58 5.05
N HIS A 49 -1.78 -2.59 4.37
CA HIS A 49 -2.52 -1.37 4.06
C HIS A 49 -4.01 -1.64 3.83
N ALA A 50 -4.85 -1.04 4.65
CA ALA A 50 -6.31 -1.12 4.53
C ALA A 50 -7.00 0.03 5.27
N HIS A 51 -8.28 0.26 4.97
CA HIS A 51 -9.17 1.27 5.55
C HIS A 51 -10.34 0.59 6.29
N ALA A 52 -10.00 -0.23 7.31
CA ALA A 52 -11.01 -0.94 8.09
C ALA A 52 -11.90 0.03 8.86
N ASN A 53 -13.23 -0.18 8.78
CA ASN A 53 -14.19 0.59 9.56
C ASN A 53 -14.40 -0.02 10.94
N THR A 54 -14.76 0.83 11.91
CA THR A 54 -15.26 0.41 13.21
C THR A 54 -16.69 -0.09 13.11
N ILE A 55 -17.24 -0.56 14.23
CA ILE A 55 -18.65 -0.92 14.33
C ILE A 55 -19.56 0.28 14.63
N ASP A 56 -19.01 1.46 14.85
CA ASP A 56 -19.77 2.67 15.15
C ASP A 56 -20.51 3.16 13.91
N SER A 57 -21.75 3.57 14.07
CA SER A 57 -22.57 4.09 12.97
C SER A 57 -22.04 5.40 12.38
N VAL A 58 -21.18 6.11 13.11
CA VAL A 58 -20.49 7.32 12.68
C VAL A 58 -19.01 7.16 13.03
N ASP A 59 -18.23 6.65 12.08
CA ASP A 59 -16.80 6.45 12.25
C ASP A 59 -16.01 7.71 11.88
N LYS A 60 -15.93 8.67 12.81
CA LYS A 60 -15.22 9.95 12.61
C LYS A 60 -13.70 9.82 12.52
N GLY A 61 -13.16 8.67 12.84
CA GLY A 61 -11.71 8.42 12.83
C GLY A 61 -11.24 7.63 11.62
N SER A 62 -12.11 7.37 10.62
CA SER A 62 -11.82 6.42 9.55
C SER A 62 -10.73 6.91 8.61
N ASP A 63 -10.98 7.92 7.83
CA ASP A 63 -10.13 8.33 6.72
C ASP A 63 -9.87 9.83 6.77
N ALA A 64 -8.66 10.25 6.34
CA ALA A 64 -8.31 11.67 6.23
C ALA A 64 -8.86 12.28 4.95
N LEU A 65 -8.78 11.55 3.84
CA LEU A 65 -9.21 12.00 2.52
C LEU A 65 -10.21 11.00 1.90
N PRO A 66 -11.45 10.90 2.41
CA PRO A 66 -12.45 9.99 1.88
C PRO A 66 -12.79 10.36 0.44
N LEU A 67 -12.57 9.40 -0.48
CA LEU A 67 -12.70 9.62 -1.93
C LEU A 67 -14.15 9.65 -2.43
N ASP A 68 -15.11 9.16 -1.64
CA ASP A 68 -16.54 9.16 -1.98
C ASP A 68 -17.11 10.59 -2.11
N GLY A 69 -16.48 11.58 -1.48
CA GLY A 69 -16.78 13.01 -1.64
C GLY A 69 -16.38 13.61 -2.99
N LEU A 70 -15.52 12.95 -3.77
CA LEU A 70 -14.99 13.48 -5.04
C LEU A 70 -15.94 13.31 -6.25
N GLY A 71 -17.07 12.62 -6.08
CA GLY A 71 -18.06 12.38 -7.13
C GLY A 71 -18.02 10.95 -7.67
N ASN A 72 -18.58 10.74 -8.86
CA ASN A 72 -18.63 9.40 -9.44
C ASN A 72 -17.24 8.99 -9.95
N ILE A 73 -16.58 8.11 -9.22
CA ILE A 73 -15.37 7.45 -9.66
C ILE A 73 -15.76 6.17 -10.38
N GLU A 74 -15.39 6.05 -11.65
CA GLU A 74 -15.63 4.85 -12.46
C GLU A 74 -14.69 3.72 -11.99
N LEU A 75 -15.29 2.69 -11.39
CA LEU A 75 -14.55 1.50 -10.99
C LEU A 75 -14.23 0.60 -12.18
N PRO A 76 -13.12 -0.14 -12.19
CA PRO A 76 -12.85 -1.20 -13.15
C PRO A 76 -13.98 -2.24 -13.19
N VAL A 77 -14.26 -2.81 -14.36
CA VAL A 77 -15.37 -3.77 -14.59
C VAL A 77 -15.41 -4.87 -13.53
N ARG A 78 -14.24 -5.33 -13.10
CA ARG A 78 -14.09 -6.42 -12.13
C ARG A 78 -14.73 -6.12 -10.77
N VAL A 79 -14.73 -4.88 -10.33
CA VAL A 79 -15.24 -4.45 -9.01
C VAL A 79 -16.49 -3.56 -9.12
N ARG A 80 -17.16 -3.56 -10.29
CA ARG A 80 -18.46 -2.90 -10.44
C ARG A 80 -19.57 -3.73 -9.81
N PRO A 81 -20.64 -3.09 -9.32
CA PRO A 81 -21.83 -3.81 -8.86
C PRO A 81 -22.31 -4.83 -9.89
N GLY A 82 -22.66 -6.03 -9.42
CA GLY A 82 -23.12 -7.12 -10.28
C GLY A 82 -22.02 -7.91 -11.00
N SER A 83 -20.73 -7.53 -10.84
CA SER A 83 -19.64 -8.34 -11.40
C SER A 83 -19.60 -9.74 -10.77
N LYS A 84 -19.00 -10.70 -11.50
CA LYS A 84 -18.78 -12.06 -10.97
C LYS A 84 -18.00 -12.04 -9.63
N THR A 85 -17.06 -11.12 -9.46
CA THR A 85 -16.27 -10.98 -8.23
C THR A 85 -17.17 -10.67 -7.03
N TRP A 86 -18.18 -9.82 -7.19
CA TRP A 86 -19.16 -9.53 -6.12
C TRP A 86 -20.01 -10.73 -5.79
N VAL A 87 -20.46 -11.48 -6.81
CA VAL A 87 -21.22 -12.71 -6.60
C VAL A 87 -20.38 -13.74 -5.83
N ASP A 88 -19.12 -13.90 -6.20
CA ASP A 88 -18.21 -14.86 -5.55
C ASP A 88 -17.97 -14.51 -4.08
N VAL A 89 -17.72 -13.24 -3.74
CA VAL A 89 -17.52 -12.82 -2.35
C VAL A 89 -18.81 -12.91 -1.54
N ALA A 90 -19.96 -12.56 -2.11
CA ALA A 90 -21.25 -12.71 -1.43
C ALA A 90 -21.54 -14.17 -1.09
N LYS A 91 -21.18 -15.10 -1.96
CA LYS A 91 -21.26 -16.55 -1.69
C LYS A 91 -20.32 -16.96 -0.56
N ALA A 92 -19.08 -16.51 -0.62
CA ALA A 92 -18.04 -16.92 0.33
C ALA A 92 -18.29 -16.40 1.76
N ILE A 93 -18.68 -15.13 1.90
CA ILE A 93 -18.81 -14.48 3.19
C ILE A 93 -20.24 -14.62 3.76
N TYR A 94 -21.25 -14.45 2.91
CA TYR A 94 -22.64 -14.34 3.35
C TYR A 94 -23.53 -15.51 2.95
N GLY A 95 -22.97 -16.55 2.31
CA GLY A 95 -23.73 -17.73 1.90
C GLY A 95 -24.78 -17.44 0.81
N PHE A 96 -24.56 -16.42 0.01
CA PHE A 96 -25.42 -16.12 -1.14
C PHE A 96 -25.49 -17.33 -2.09
N THR A 97 -26.68 -17.68 -2.56
CA THR A 97 -26.89 -18.87 -3.42
C THR A 97 -27.24 -18.53 -4.85
N GLY A 98 -27.45 -17.24 -5.16
CA GLY A 98 -27.78 -16.78 -6.51
C GLY A 98 -26.60 -16.77 -7.48
N THR A 99 -26.88 -16.49 -8.72
CA THR A 99 -25.87 -16.33 -9.79
C THR A 99 -25.64 -14.87 -10.16
N GLU A 100 -26.55 -13.98 -9.78
CA GLU A 100 -26.52 -12.55 -10.09
C GLU A 100 -26.92 -11.75 -8.86
N LEU A 101 -26.35 -10.56 -8.71
CA LEU A 101 -26.70 -9.59 -7.66
C LEU A 101 -27.56 -8.49 -8.29
N ASP A 102 -28.83 -8.80 -8.53
CA ASP A 102 -29.83 -7.79 -8.87
C ASP A 102 -30.18 -6.91 -7.65
N GLU A 103 -31.03 -5.91 -7.85
CA GLU A 103 -31.40 -4.96 -6.79
C GLU A 103 -32.02 -5.65 -5.56
N ASN A 104 -32.84 -6.68 -5.75
CA ASN A 104 -33.45 -7.44 -4.67
C ASN A 104 -32.42 -8.32 -3.93
N ALA A 105 -31.50 -8.95 -4.66
CA ALA A 105 -30.41 -9.72 -4.09
C ALA A 105 -29.45 -8.81 -3.30
N MET A 106 -29.12 -7.64 -3.82
CA MET A 106 -28.32 -6.64 -3.12
C MET A 106 -28.96 -6.19 -1.80
N LYS A 107 -30.26 -5.92 -1.80
CA LYS A 107 -30.98 -5.56 -0.57
C LYS A 107 -30.92 -6.68 0.46
N LYS A 108 -31.14 -7.93 0.06
CA LYS A 108 -31.04 -9.10 0.96
C LYS A 108 -29.60 -9.27 1.48
N LEU A 109 -28.58 -9.04 0.65
CA LEU A 109 -27.18 -9.10 1.03
C LEU A 109 -26.88 -8.06 2.11
N MET A 110 -27.28 -6.81 1.92
CA MET A 110 -27.11 -5.73 2.92
C MET A 110 -27.87 -6.01 4.23
N ASP A 111 -29.05 -6.66 4.15
CA ASP A 111 -29.77 -7.09 5.36
C ASP A 111 -29.02 -8.21 6.09
N THR A 112 -28.42 -9.14 5.34
CA THR A 112 -27.60 -10.23 5.89
C THR A 112 -26.36 -9.67 6.57
N GLU A 113 -25.64 -8.76 5.92
CA GLU A 113 -24.49 -8.05 6.48
C GLU A 113 -24.84 -7.37 7.82
N ARG A 114 -25.90 -6.55 7.82
CA ARG A 114 -26.36 -5.86 9.03
C ARG A 114 -26.69 -6.84 10.18
N ASN A 115 -27.30 -7.99 9.85
CA ASN A 115 -27.61 -9.00 10.85
C ASN A 115 -26.34 -9.64 11.42
N ILE A 116 -25.36 -9.96 10.58
CA ILE A 116 -24.07 -10.49 11.02
C ILE A 116 -23.30 -9.44 11.86
N MET A 117 -23.27 -8.17 11.44
CA MET A 117 -22.68 -7.09 12.23
C MET A 117 -23.31 -6.99 13.62
N LYS A 118 -24.65 -7.06 13.73
CA LYS A 118 -25.35 -7.06 15.01
C LYS A 118 -25.01 -8.29 15.86
N GLN A 119 -24.92 -9.48 15.25
CA GLN A 119 -24.61 -10.73 15.96
C GLN A 119 -23.17 -10.76 16.45
N LYS A 120 -22.22 -10.26 15.65
CA LYS A 120 -20.78 -10.24 15.98
C LYS A 120 -20.42 -9.08 16.89
N ALA A 121 -21.15 -7.98 16.83
CA ALA A 121 -20.89 -6.77 17.58
C ALA A 121 -19.39 -6.34 17.46
N GLU A 122 -18.71 -6.08 18.56
CA GLU A 122 -17.29 -5.70 18.59
C GLU A 122 -16.34 -6.73 17.97
N ASN A 123 -16.78 -7.97 17.77
CA ASN A 123 -16.00 -9.02 17.13
C ASN A 123 -16.14 -9.01 15.60
N PHE A 124 -17.00 -8.18 15.02
CA PHE A 124 -17.22 -8.14 13.58
C PHE A 124 -15.92 -7.86 12.79
N PRO A 125 -15.09 -6.85 13.15
CA PRO A 125 -13.85 -6.61 12.41
C PRO A 125 -12.87 -7.79 12.47
N ALA A 126 -12.73 -8.45 13.62
CA ALA A 126 -11.88 -9.63 13.73
C ALA A 126 -12.42 -10.81 12.90
N TRP A 127 -13.74 -11.02 12.90
CA TRP A 127 -14.39 -12.01 12.05
C TRP A 127 -14.14 -11.73 10.56
N ALA A 128 -14.20 -10.47 10.13
CA ALA A 128 -13.91 -10.08 8.74
C ALA A 128 -12.48 -10.47 8.31
N LEU A 129 -11.49 -10.23 9.19
CA LEU A 129 -10.12 -10.68 8.97
C LEU A 129 -10.02 -12.20 8.82
N ASP A 130 -10.75 -12.94 9.65
CA ASP A 130 -10.75 -14.42 9.59
C ASP A 130 -11.33 -14.92 8.26
N GLN A 131 -12.40 -14.28 7.73
CA GLN A 131 -12.96 -14.61 6.41
C GLN A 131 -11.94 -14.37 5.28
N ALA A 132 -11.13 -13.33 5.40
CA ALA A 132 -10.10 -12.99 4.42
C ALA A 132 -8.77 -13.74 4.62
N GLY A 133 -8.64 -14.57 5.68
CA GLY A 133 -7.38 -15.26 6.01
C GLY A 133 -6.26 -14.32 6.46
N ILE A 134 -6.60 -13.19 7.08
CA ILE A 134 -5.69 -12.15 7.59
C ILE A 134 -5.51 -12.32 9.09
N GLU A 135 -4.26 -12.37 9.56
CA GLU A 135 -3.92 -12.44 10.98
C GLU A 135 -3.87 -11.05 11.61
N VAL A 136 -3.22 -10.12 10.94
CA VAL A 136 -3.05 -8.72 11.38
C VAL A 136 -3.27 -7.80 10.19
N MET A 137 -3.96 -6.68 10.41
CA MET A 137 -4.21 -5.65 9.40
C MET A 137 -3.68 -4.29 9.88
N PHE A 138 -2.95 -3.61 9.03
CA PHE A 138 -2.55 -2.22 9.22
C PHE A 138 -3.68 -1.31 8.76
N ALA A 139 -4.36 -0.72 9.73
CA ALA A 139 -5.52 0.15 9.51
C ALA A 139 -5.05 1.61 9.40
N ASN A 140 -5.23 2.20 8.21
CA ASN A 140 -5.00 3.63 7.98
C ASN A 140 -6.18 4.39 8.54
N ARG A 141 -5.94 5.20 9.58
CA ARG A 141 -6.99 5.87 10.32
C ARG A 141 -6.48 7.15 10.98
N ILE A 142 -7.35 8.14 11.12
CA ILE A 142 -7.06 9.31 11.96
C ILE A 142 -6.94 8.89 13.42
N THR A 143 -7.84 8.02 13.87
CA THR A 143 -7.82 7.41 15.21
C THR A 143 -8.37 5.99 15.15
N MET A 144 -7.83 5.10 15.98
CA MET A 144 -8.42 3.77 16.17
C MET A 144 -9.77 3.89 16.86
N GLY A 145 -10.62 2.88 16.75
CA GLY A 145 -11.98 2.89 17.28
C GLY A 145 -12.49 1.52 17.72
N ALA A 146 -13.76 1.46 18.10
CA ALA A 146 -14.39 0.27 18.64
C ALA A 146 -14.31 -0.95 17.69
N GLY A 147 -13.98 -2.11 18.25
CA GLY A 147 -13.82 -3.37 17.51
C GLY A 147 -12.46 -3.55 16.81
N LEU A 148 -11.61 -2.51 16.73
CA LEU A 148 -10.28 -2.59 16.14
C LEU A 148 -9.21 -2.91 17.21
N SER A 149 -9.26 -4.14 17.73
CA SER A 149 -8.34 -4.60 18.78
C SER A 149 -6.87 -4.52 18.33
N PRO A 150 -5.95 -3.99 19.17
CA PRO A 150 -4.51 -3.93 18.86
C PRO A 150 -3.85 -5.31 18.63
N SER A 151 -4.48 -6.40 19.04
CA SER A 151 -4.01 -7.75 18.73
C SER A 151 -4.19 -8.12 17.26
N ARG A 152 -5.17 -7.53 16.58
CA ARG A 152 -5.52 -7.82 15.18
C ARG A 152 -5.31 -6.64 14.25
N PHE A 153 -5.32 -5.41 14.77
CA PHE A 153 -5.17 -4.20 13.98
C PHE A 153 -3.96 -3.40 14.47
N ARG A 154 -3.20 -2.84 13.54
CA ARG A 154 -2.09 -1.92 13.81
C ARG A 154 -2.43 -0.58 13.21
N TRP A 155 -2.17 0.47 13.95
CA TRP A 155 -2.48 1.82 13.54
C TRP A 155 -1.43 2.38 12.57
N VAL A 156 -1.91 2.99 11.49
CA VAL A 156 -1.16 3.84 10.58
C VAL A 156 -1.83 5.20 10.56
N SER A 157 -1.12 6.27 10.94
CA SER A 157 -1.65 7.63 10.98
C SER A 157 -1.57 8.31 9.62
N TYR A 158 -2.40 9.33 9.41
CA TYR A 158 -2.30 10.24 8.26
C TYR A 158 -1.54 11.49 8.67
N ASP A 159 -0.51 11.87 7.93
CA ASP A 159 0.36 12.97 8.37
C ASP A 159 0.54 14.06 7.30
N ASP A 160 -0.22 13.99 6.18
CA ASP A 160 -0.23 15.00 5.12
C ASP A 160 -0.57 16.39 5.62
N ALA A 161 -1.52 16.51 6.54
CA ALA A 161 -1.94 17.77 7.14
C ALA A 161 -0.78 18.58 7.72
N LEU A 162 0.26 17.91 8.21
CA LEU A 162 1.46 18.56 8.73
C LEU A 162 2.30 19.25 7.65
N LEU A 163 2.13 18.88 6.37
CA LEU A 163 2.81 19.52 5.22
C LEU A 163 2.22 20.90 4.88
N PHE A 164 1.00 21.18 5.33
CA PHE A 164 0.18 22.28 4.84
C PHE A 164 -0.15 23.32 5.93
N PRO A 165 0.83 23.90 6.66
CA PRO A 165 0.58 24.77 7.81
C PRO A 165 0.16 26.20 7.48
N ILE A 166 0.26 26.63 6.21
CA ILE A 166 -0.09 28.01 5.78
C ILE A 166 -1.29 27.98 4.82
N SER A 167 -1.66 29.10 4.20
CA SER A 167 -2.82 29.14 3.30
C SER A 167 -2.71 28.15 2.15
N ASN A 168 -3.72 27.30 2.00
CA ASN A 168 -3.84 26.31 0.92
C ASN A 168 -4.73 26.78 -0.23
N LYS A 169 -5.25 28.00 -0.20
CA LYS A 169 -6.28 28.47 -1.14
C LYS A 169 -5.80 28.40 -2.60
N ALA A 170 -4.55 28.81 -2.87
CA ALA A 170 -3.99 28.74 -4.23
C ALA A 170 -3.87 27.29 -4.71
N GLU A 171 -3.37 26.37 -3.87
CA GLU A 171 -3.23 24.96 -4.21
C GLU A 171 -4.60 24.25 -4.36
N ALA A 172 -5.56 24.58 -3.51
CA ALA A 172 -6.92 24.05 -3.60
C ALA A 172 -7.61 24.44 -4.91
N SER A 173 -7.38 25.65 -5.41
CA SER A 173 -8.00 26.15 -6.64
C SER A 173 -7.47 25.51 -7.94
N VAL A 174 -6.43 24.66 -7.87
CA VAL A 174 -5.80 24.06 -9.05
C VAL A 174 -6.73 23.03 -9.73
N THR A 175 -7.46 22.25 -8.96
CA THR A 175 -8.43 21.27 -9.49
C THR A 175 -9.68 21.16 -8.62
N PRO A 176 -10.83 20.75 -9.20
CA PRO A 176 -12.05 20.50 -8.41
C PRO A 176 -11.88 19.44 -7.30
N ASP A 177 -10.98 18.48 -7.48
CA ASP A 177 -10.70 17.47 -6.45
C ASP A 177 -9.96 18.12 -5.28
N ARG A 178 -8.91 18.90 -5.54
CA ARG A 178 -8.13 19.61 -4.51
C ARG A 178 -8.97 20.62 -3.73
N GLU A 179 -9.92 21.30 -4.39
CA GLU A 179 -10.86 22.21 -3.73
C GLU A 179 -11.66 21.50 -2.62
N LYS A 180 -11.94 20.21 -2.79
CA LYS A 180 -12.64 19.40 -1.80
C LYS A 180 -11.71 18.78 -0.75
N LEU A 181 -10.49 18.41 -1.13
CA LEU A 181 -9.57 17.67 -0.28
C LEU A 181 -8.79 18.57 0.69
N PHE A 182 -8.33 19.75 0.26
CA PHE A 182 -7.55 20.64 1.14
C PHE A 182 -8.30 21.09 2.43
N PRO A 183 -9.61 21.38 2.42
CA PRO A 183 -10.34 21.66 3.65
C PRO A 183 -10.29 20.51 4.67
N LEU A 184 -10.24 19.24 4.22
CA LEU A 184 -10.13 18.08 5.10
C LEU A 184 -8.76 18.03 5.79
N GLU A 185 -7.69 18.35 5.08
CA GLU A 185 -6.34 18.46 5.64
C GLU A 185 -6.24 19.62 6.64
N GLU A 186 -6.88 20.75 6.35
CA GLU A 186 -6.94 21.88 7.29
C GLU A 186 -7.68 21.50 8.58
N ASP A 187 -8.75 20.73 8.48
CA ASP A 187 -9.49 20.27 9.65
C ASP A 187 -8.70 19.21 10.43
N LEU A 188 -7.95 18.35 9.74
CA LEU A 188 -7.05 17.40 10.39
C LEU A 188 -5.91 18.10 11.12
N LEU A 189 -5.32 19.15 10.54
CA LEU A 189 -4.30 19.96 11.21
C LEU A 189 -4.87 20.64 12.47
N LYS A 190 -6.09 21.21 12.39
CA LYS A 190 -6.78 21.77 13.56
C LYS A 190 -6.98 20.73 14.65
N LYS A 191 -7.33 19.49 14.27
CA LYS A 191 -7.46 18.40 15.22
C LYS A 191 -6.12 18.10 15.91
N TYR A 192 -5.02 18.01 15.18
CA TYR A 192 -3.69 17.77 15.76
C TYR A 192 -3.27 18.89 16.72
N LEU A 193 -3.56 20.15 16.36
CA LEU A 193 -3.34 21.28 17.26
C LEU A 193 -4.17 21.16 18.54
N ALA A 194 -5.45 20.80 18.44
CA ALA A 194 -6.34 20.61 19.58
C ALA A 194 -5.88 19.47 20.49
N ASP A 195 -5.45 18.33 19.91
CA ASP A 195 -4.90 17.19 20.64
C ASP A 195 -3.65 17.56 21.45
N LEU A 196 -2.85 18.51 20.93
CA LEU A 196 -1.68 19.07 21.62
C LEU A 196 -2.01 20.26 22.54
N SER A 197 -3.28 20.66 22.66
CA SER A 197 -3.72 21.84 23.39
C SER A 197 -3.09 23.16 22.88
N ILE A 198 -2.83 23.26 21.58
CA ILE A 198 -2.26 24.42 20.90
C ILE A 198 -3.38 25.15 20.16
N SER A 199 -3.62 26.41 20.48
CA SER A 199 -4.70 27.21 19.89
C SER A 199 -4.28 28.00 18.64
N LYS A 200 -2.98 28.18 18.42
CA LYS A 200 -2.44 28.95 17.29
C LYS A 200 -1.10 28.36 16.84
N LEU A 201 -0.88 28.35 15.53
CA LEU A 201 0.40 27.95 14.95
C LEU A 201 1.55 28.84 15.47
N PRO A 202 2.73 28.27 15.76
CA PRO A 202 3.92 29.00 16.16
C PRO A 202 4.38 30.03 15.12
N ALA A 203 5.05 31.10 15.57
CA ALA A 203 5.53 32.13 14.68
C ALA A 203 6.75 31.71 13.83
N THR A 204 7.48 30.69 14.26
CA THR A 204 8.68 30.21 13.56
C THR A 204 8.52 28.76 13.11
N LEU A 205 9.19 28.41 12.00
CA LEU A 205 9.22 27.02 11.51
C LEU A 205 9.86 26.07 12.52
N ASP A 206 10.93 26.48 13.21
CA ASP A 206 11.59 25.64 14.22
C ASP A 206 10.64 25.25 15.36
N GLU A 207 9.82 26.21 15.84
CA GLU A 207 8.79 25.89 16.83
C GLU A 207 7.68 25.02 16.27
N TYR A 208 7.25 25.24 15.03
CA TYR A 208 6.25 24.39 14.35
C TYR A 208 6.74 22.93 14.28
N LEU A 209 7.96 22.74 13.84
CA LEU A 209 8.56 21.40 13.73
C LEU A 209 8.64 20.70 15.09
N LYS A 210 9.10 21.40 16.13
CA LYS A 210 9.29 20.82 17.47
C LYS A 210 7.98 20.63 18.25
N LYS A 211 7.14 21.67 18.28
CA LYS A 211 5.96 21.70 19.14
C LYS A 211 4.74 21.05 18.51
N ILE A 212 4.69 20.95 17.16
CA ILE A 212 3.56 20.36 16.44
C ILE A 212 3.98 19.09 15.74
N VAL A 213 4.90 19.14 14.77
CA VAL A 213 5.24 17.95 13.98
C VAL A 213 5.82 16.84 14.87
N THR A 214 6.93 17.09 15.57
CA THR A 214 7.54 16.08 16.45
C THR A 214 6.59 15.64 17.55
N ALA A 215 5.88 16.57 18.20
CA ALA A 215 4.96 16.23 19.28
C ALA A 215 3.77 15.36 18.79
N THR A 216 3.24 15.62 17.60
CA THR A 216 2.20 14.77 16.98
C THR A 216 2.73 13.36 16.73
N LEU A 217 3.89 13.22 16.08
CA LEU A 217 4.49 11.92 15.79
C LEU A 217 4.82 11.12 17.06
N GLU A 218 5.31 11.79 18.11
CA GLU A 218 5.58 11.15 19.41
C GLU A 218 4.29 10.71 20.11
N ALA A 219 3.21 11.51 20.02
CA ALA A 219 1.90 11.14 20.55
C ALA A 219 1.30 9.95 19.79
N GLN A 220 1.40 9.94 18.47
CA GLN A 220 0.98 8.82 17.61
C GLN A 220 1.77 7.55 17.95
N LYS A 221 3.10 7.64 18.04
CA LYS A 221 3.96 6.51 18.44
C LYS A 221 3.58 5.96 19.79
N LYS A 222 3.36 6.83 20.78
CA LYS A 222 2.91 6.46 22.13
C LYS A 222 1.52 5.80 22.08
N GLY A 223 0.66 6.22 21.17
CA GLY A 223 -0.66 5.62 20.90
C GLY A 223 -0.61 4.28 20.17
N GLY A 224 0.58 3.78 19.83
CA GLY A 224 0.76 2.50 19.15
C GLY A 224 0.83 2.57 17.62
N CYS A 225 1.01 3.78 17.06
CA CYS A 225 1.20 3.95 15.62
C CYS A 225 2.48 3.25 15.15
N MET A 226 2.38 2.51 14.05
CA MET A 226 3.46 1.72 13.47
C MET A 226 4.08 2.35 12.22
N ALA A 227 3.31 3.18 11.54
CA ALA A 227 3.76 3.88 10.33
C ALA A 227 2.98 5.18 10.15
N VAL A 228 3.59 6.15 9.47
CA VAL A 228 2.95 7.39 9.01
C VAL A 228 2.58 7.22 7.54
N LYS A 229 1.37 7.64 7.14
CA LYS A 229 0.88 7.56 5.77
C LYS A 229 0.83 8.94 5.14
N PHE A 230 1.30 9.00 3.91
CA PHE A 230 1.15 10.16 3.02
C PHE A 230 0.25 9.79 1.85
N GLU A 231 -0.77 10.61 1.63
CA GLU A 231 -1.64 10.64 0.46
C GLU A 231 -1.36 11.87 -0.42
N ALA A 232 -0.17 12.45 -0.24
CA ALA A 232 0.27 13.66 -0.90
C ALA A 232 0.05 13.66 -2.43
N ALA A 233 0.10 12.48 -3.07
CA ALA A 233 -0.15 12.34 -4.50
C ALA A 233 -1.55 12.83 -4.95
N TYR A 234 -2.52 12.97 -4.04
CA TYR A 234 -3.82 13.56 -4.31
C TYR A 234 -3.79 15.09 -4.36
N LEU A 235 -2.86 15.67 -3.60
CA LEU A 235 -2.77 17.11 -3.34
C LEU A 235 -1.63 17.79 -4.10
N ARG A 236 -0.55 17.05 -4.36
CA ARG A 236 0.66 17.53 -5.04
C ARG A 236 1.42 16.37 -5.69
N SER A 237 2.47 16.67 -6.45
CA SER A 237 3.40 15.67 -6.96
C SER A 237 4.31 15.13 -5.85
N LEU A 238 4.78 13.87 -5.99
CA LEU A 238 5.72 13.20 -5.07
C LEU A 238 7.18 13.64 -5.24
N ASP A 239 7.47 14.64 -6.04
CA ASP A 239 8.81 15.20 -6.28
C ASP A 239 9.32 16.05 -5.09
N PHE A 240 9.49 15.40 -3.95
CA PHE A 240 10.07 16.04 -2.78
C PHE A 240 11.58 16.22 -2.95
N GLU A 241 12.05 17.46 -2.83
CA GLU A 241 13.45 17.84 -2.96
C GLU A 241 14.06 18.22 -1.60
N LYS A 242 15.38 18.04 -1.44
CA LYS A 242 16.06 18.49 -0.24
C LYS A 242 16.17 20.00 -0.23
N VAL A 243 15.60 20.65 0.77
CA VAL A 243 15.56 22.10 0.95
C VAL A 243 16.33 22.51 2.21
N GLU A 244 17.01 23.63 2.14
CA GLU A 244 17.71 24.20 3.30
C GLU A 244 16.70 24.83 4.28
N MET A 245 16.94 24.61 5.60
CA MET A 245 16.12 25.13 6.70
C MET A 245 15.86 26.63 6.56
N ARG A 246 16.86 27.40 6.10
CA ARG A 246 16.72 28.84 5.94
C ARG A 246 15.64 29.23 4.94
N SER A 247 15.66 28.60 3.76
CA SER A 247 14.68 28.88 2.68
C SER A 247 13.26 28.52 3.13
N ALA A 248 13.07 27.36 3.77
CA ALA A 248 11.78 26.95 4.32
C ALA A 248 11.31 27.91 5.43
N SER A 249 12.22 28.35 6.31
CA SER A 249 11.90 29.28 7.40
C SER A 249 11.48 30.66 6.90
N GLU A 250 12.11 31.15 5.84
CA GLU A 250 11.74 32.42 5.21
C GLU A 250 10.31 32.35 4.63
N VAL A 251 9.94 31.24 3.98
CA VAL A 251 8.57 31.04 3.47
C VAL A 251 7.58 30.97 4.63
N TYR A 252 7.84 30.13 5.63
CA TYR A 252 6.95 29.98 6.78
C TYR A 252 6.72 31.31 7.48
N ALA A 253 7.78 32.05 7.84
CA ALA A 253 7.68 33.33 8.56
C ALA A 253 6.92 34.39 7.76
N HIS A 254 7.06 34.37 6.42
CA HIS A 254 6.35 35.34 5.57
C HIS A 254 4.85 35.10 5.51
N TYR A 255 4.41 33.83 5.45
CA TYR A 255 3.00 33.50 5.17
C TYR A 255 2.21 33.01 6.39
N ILE A 256 2.84 32.74 7.53
CA ILE A 256 2.12 32.21 8.72
C ILE A 256 1.07 33.16 9.28
N ASN A 257 1.22 34.46 9.05
CA ASN A 257 0.27 35.47 9.49
C ASN A 257 -0.71 35.92 8.39
N GLY A 258 -0.70 35.25 7.23
CA GLY A 258 -1.60 35.51 6.10
C GLY A 258 -0.86 35.72 4.79
N GLY A 259 -1.63 35.87 3.72
CA GLY A 259 -1.12 35.91 2.35
C GLY A 259 -1.16 34.51 1.71
N GLU A 260 -0.94 34.48 0.39
CA GLU A 260 -0.97 33.25 -0.40
C GLU A 260 0.43 33.05 -1.03
N PRO A 261 1.13 31.92 -0.72
CA PRO A 261 2.41 31.63 -1.34
C PRO A 261 2.21 31.26 -2.83
N SER A 262 3.21 31.51 -3.67
CA SER A 262 3.25 30.85 -4.97
C SER A 262 3.50 29.35 -4.80
N HIS A 263 3.11 28.56 -5.81
CA HIS A 263 3.33 27.11 -5.81
C HIS A 263 4.80 26.74 -5.50
N GLU A 264 5.76 27.38 -6.14
CA GLU A 264 7.18 27.09 -5.95
C GLU A 264 7.65 27.39 -4.51
N LYS A 265 7.19 28.49 -3.92
CA LYS A 265 7.51 28.83 -2.54
C LYS A 265 6.88 27.85 -1.57
N TYR A 266 5.61 27.49 -1.79
CA TYR A 266 4.95 26.55 -0.90
C TYR A 266 5.57 25.15 -1.02
N LYS A 267 5.94 24.73 -2.23
CA LYS A 267 6.67 23.47 -2.44
C LYS A 267 7.93 23.39 -1.58
N LEU A 268 8.77 24.46 -1.54
CA LEU A 268 9.97 24.49 -0.69
C LEU A 268 9.66 24.18 0.79
N LEU A 269 8.59 24.76 1.32
CA LEU A 269 8.19 24.53 2.70
C LEU A 269 7.68 23.10 2.91
N GLN A 270 6.82 22.61 2.03
CA GLN A 270 6.27 21.26 2.07
C GLN A 270 7.39 20.21 1.96
N ASP A 271 8.31 20.39 1.03
CA ASP A 271 9.46 19.48 0.83
C ASP A 271 10.31 19.41 2.10
N PHE A 272 10.64 20.56 2.69
CA PHE A 272 11.41 20.59 3.94
C PHE A 272 10.69 19.86 5.07
N ILE A 273 9.38 20.09 5.25
CA ILE A 273 8.60 19.45 6.32
C ILE A 273 8.51 17.94 6.06
N PHE A 274 8.34 17.50 4.82
CA PHE A 274 8.33 16.07 4.49
C PHE A 274 9.63 15.37 4.91
N TYR A 275 10.79 15.94 4.53
CA TYR A 275 12.09 15.39 4.95
C TYR A 275 12.25 15.36 6.47
N TYR A 276 11.74 16.38 7.16
CA TYR A 276 11.73 16.43 8.61
C TYR A 276 10.86 15.29 9.20
N ILE A 277 9.63 15.13 8.72
CA ILE A 277 8.72 14.05 9.18
C ILE A 277 9.33 12.68 8.89
N ALA A 278 9.87 12.46 7.70
CA ALA A 278 10.49 11.19 7.33
C ALA A 278 11.68 10.84 8.26
N ARG A 279 12.51 11.82 8.63
CA ARG A 279 13.60 11.63 9.59
C ARG A 279 13.08 11.32 10.99
N GLU A 280 12.08 12.06 11.48
CA GLU A 280 11.47 11.83 12.79
C GLU A 280 10.75 10.47 12.86
N ALA A 281 10.05 10.06 11.81
CA ALA A 281 9.46 8.73 11.71
C ALA A 281 10.54 7.63 11.86
N GLY A 282 11.65 7.77 11.13
CA GLY A 282 12.82 6.88 11.27
C GLY A 282 13.39 6.86 12.69
N ARG A 283 13.53 8.03 13.34
CA ARG A 283 13.98 8.15 14.75
C ARG A 283 13.05 7.40 15.71
N LEU A 284 11.75 7.46 15.47
CA LEU A 284 10.71 6.81 16.28
C LEU A 284 10.51 5.33 15.93
N GLY A 285 11.22 4.79 14.91
CA GLY A 285 11.05 3.43 14.46
C GLY A 285 9.66 3.20 13.82
N MET A 286 9.14 4.20 13.12
CA MET A 286 7.95 4.12 12.28
C MET A 286 8.34 4.10 10.81
N ALA A 287 7.66 3.30 10.01
CA ALA A 287 7.81 3.34 8.56
C ALA A 287 7.06 4.54 7.96
N VAL A 288 7.46 4.94 6.76
CA VAL A 288 6.77 5.96 5.97
C VAL A 288 6.08 5.29 4.80
N HIS A 289 4.76 5.29 4.79
CA HIS A 289 3.91 4.78 3.73
C HIS A 289 3.58 5.93 2.78
N ILE A 290 3.83 5.75 1.49
CA ILE A 290 3.59 6.79 0.48
C ILE A 290 2.65 6.22 -0.57
N HIS A 291 1.45 6.80 -0.68
CA HIS A 291 0.52 6.50 -1.75
C HIS A 291 1.19 6.77 -3.10
N SER A 292 1.20 5.77 -3.96
CA SER A 292 1.81 5.84 -5.28
C SER A 292 0.98 5.06 -6.28
N TYR A 293 -0.18 5.63 -6.64
CA TYR A 293 -1.10 5.09 -7.64
C TYR A 293 -1.80 6.24 -8.37
N PRO A 294 -1.89 6.20 -9.73
CA PRO A 294 -2.65 7.20 -10.47
C PRO A 294 -4.14 7.06 -10.16
N GLY A 295 -4.72 8.09 -9.62
CA GLY A 295 -6.15 8.16 -9.37
C GLY A 295 -6.47 8.44 -7.90
N ALA A 296 -7.27 9.42 -7.74
CA ALA A 296 -8.16 9.80 -6.68
C ALA A 296 -8.99 10.94 -7.24
N GLY A 297 -10.27 10.73 -7.43
CA GLY A 297 -11.14 11.68 -8.12
C GLY A 297 -11.00 11.62 -9.64
N ASN A 298 -11.30 12.77 -10.29
CA ASN A 298 -11.37 12.84 -11.75
C ASN A 298 -10.32 13.76 -12.38
N TYR A 299 -9.59 14.53 -11.57
CA TYR A 299 -8.67 15.59 -12.02
C TYR A 299 -7.26 15.44 -11.44
N PHE A 300 -6.86 14.24 -11.09
CA PHE A 300 -5.52 13.94 -10.57
C PHE A 300 -4.44 14.11 -11.66
N VAL A 301 -3.21 14.34 -11.23
CA VAL A 301 -2.03 14.39 -12.11
C VAL A 301 -1.33 13.04 -12.06
N ALA A 302 -1.58 12.18 -13.05
CA ALA A 302 -1.07 10.81 -13.08
C ALA A 302 0.46 10.72 -12.93
N ALA A 303 1.22 11.56 -13.61
CA ALA A 303 2.68 11.60 -13.50
C ALA A 303 3.17 12.00 -12.09
N GLY A 304 2.35 12.71 -11.31
CA GLY A 304 2.69 13.18 -9.97
C GLY A 304 2.78 12.07 -8.91
N CYS A 305 2.27 10.87 -9.20
CA CYS A 305 2.34 9.71 -8.31
C CYS A 305 3.36 8.64 -8.74
N ASP A 306 4.25 8.97 -9.69
CA ASP A 306 5.32 8.07 -10.12
C ASP A 306 6.36 7.87 -9.00
N PRO A 307 6.67 6.62 -8.59
CA PRO A 307 7.67 6.34 -7.56
C PRO A 307 9.07 6.87 -7.87
N LEU A 308 9.44 7.08 -9.13
CA LEU A 308 10.73 7.67 -9.49
C LEU A 308 10.92 9.08 -8.94
N LEU A 309 9.84 9.82 -8.73
CA LEU A 309 9.88 11.17 -8.16
C LEU A 309 10.42 11.18 -6.72
N LEU A 310 10.38 10.03 -6.04
CA LEU A 310 10.89 9.85 -4.66
C LEU A 310 12.38 9.48 -4.62
N GLU A 311 13.08 9.39 -5.75
CA GLU A 311 14.46 8.91 -5.78
C GLU A 311 15.40 9.77 -4.91
N SER A 312 15.24 11.09 -4.91
CA SER A 312 16.01 12.01 -4.08
C SER A 312 15.81 11.74 -2.59
N VAL A 313 14.59 11.44 -2.17
CA VAL A 313 14.23 11.05 -0.79
C VAL A 313 14.93 9.74 -0.40
N PHE A 314 14.82 8.71 -1.24
CA PHE A 314 15.38 7.39 -0.95
C PHE A 314 16.91 7.37 -0.93
N ASN A 315 17.56 8.30 -1.64
CA ASN A 315 19.01 8.45 -1.69
C ASN A 315 19.57 9.34 -0.58
N ASP A 316 18.72 10.06 0.17
CA ASP A 316 19.21 11.01 1.17
C ASP A 316 19.94 10.30 2.33
N PRO A 317 21.18 10.69 2.65
CA PRO A 317 21.95 10.06 3.71
C PRO A 317 21.33 10.22 5.10
N ASP A 318 20.55 11.27 5.34
CA ASP A 318 19.90 11.52 6.64
C ASP A 318 18.66 10.62 6.83
N LEU A 319 18.14 10.02 5.73
CA LEU A 319 16.96 9.15 5.72
C LEU A 319 17.29 7.65 5.59
N ARG A 320 18.56 7.24 5.66
CA ARG A 320 18.98 5.83 5.51
C ARG A 320 18.36 4.88 6.54
N ASN A 321 18.03 5.37 7.71
CA ASN A 321 17.40 4.59 8.79
C ASN A 321 15.87 4.57 8.68
N THR A 322 15.28 5.43 7.85
CA THR A 322 13.85 5.47 7.61
C THR A 322 13.47 4.38 6.61
N LYS A 323 12.45 3.59 6.92
CA LYS A 323 11.88 2.58 6.03
C LYS A 323 10.74 3.19 5.26
N PHE A 324 10.79 3.12 3.94
CA PHE A 324 9.77 3.62 3.04
C PHE A 324 9.01 2.46 2.41
N VAL A 325 7.70 2.58 2.34
CA VAL A 325 6.85 1.61 1.64
C VAL A 325 6.09 2.34 0.53
N ILE A 326 6.34 1.95 -0.71
CA ILE A 326 5.59 2.40 -1.88
C ILE A 326 4.24 1.68 -1.84
N ILE A 327 3.22 2.38 -1.37
CA ILE A 327 1.85 1.85 -1.27
C ILE A 327 1.23 1.76 -2.66
N HIS A 328 0.53 0.66 -2.93
CA HIS A 328 -0.04 0.30 -4.23
C HIS A 328 1.00 0.03 -5.33
N GLY A 329 2.27 -0.13 -4.92
CA GLY A 329 3.35 -0.52 -5.82
C GLY A 329 3.53 0.32 -7.08
N GLY A 330 3.14 1.60 -7.05
CA GLY A 330 3.19 2.48 -8.20
C GLY A 330 2.11 2.23 -9.26
N GLY A 331 1.24 1.23 -9.09
CA GLY A 331 0.19 0.92 -10.06
C GLY A 331 0.74 0.72 -11.47
N THR A 332 0.34 1.57 -12.41
CA THR A 332 0.83 1.54 -13.79
C THR A 332 2.33 1.85 -13.93
N PHE A 333 2.97 2.41 -12.89
CA PHE A 333 4.41 2.65 -12.78
C PHE A 333 5.16 1.52 -12.07
N SER A 334 4.62 0.30 -12.01
CA SER A 334 5.21 -0.85 -11.30
C SER A 334 6.66 -1.18 -11.72
N LYS A 335 7.07 -0.85 -12.96
CA LYS A 335 8.46 -0.97 -13.41
C LYS A 335 9.39 0.05 -12.76
N HIS A 336 8.89 1.25 -12.48
CA HIS A 336 9.64 2.26 -11.72
C HIS A 336 9.78 1.84 -10.26
N THR A 337 8.76 1.23 -9.68
CA THR A 337 8.86 0.60 -8.36
C THR A 337 9.94 -0.47 -8.34
N SER A 338 10.03 -1.34 -9.36
CA SER A 338 11.11 -2.32 -9.49
C SER A 338 12.49 -1.68 -9.41
N ALA A 339 12.69 -0.52 -10.07
CA ALA A 339 13.94 0.23 -9.97
C ALA A 339 14.21 0.78 -8.55
N MET A 340 13.16 1.25 -7.86
CA MET A 340 13.30 1.79 -6.49
C MET A 340 13.58 0.70 -5.44
N LEU A 341 13.16 -0.54 -5.68
CA LEU A 341 13.44 -1.66 -4.77
C LEU A 341 14.94 -2.00 -4.63
N TRP A 342 15.81 -1.50 -5.50
CA TRP A 342 17.26 -1.58 -5.32
C TRP A 342 17.75 -0.76 -4.11
N LYS A 343 17.01 0.25 -3.68
CA LYS A 343 17.38 1.07 -2.51
C LYS A 343 17.18 0.25 -1.23
N PRO A 344 18.15 0.23 -0.29
CA PRO A 344 18.14 -0.70 0.84
C PRO A 344 16.99 -0.49 1.83
N ASN A 345 16.43 0.70 1.89
CA ASN A 345 15.38 1.11 2.81
C ASN A 345 13.99 1.23 2.17
N VAL A 346 13.82 0.78 0.92
CA VAL A 346 12.55 0.85 0.17
C VAL A 346 11.90 -0.52 0.06
N TYR A 347 10.62 -0.57 0.32
CA TYR A 347 9.71 -1.70 0.21
C TYR A 347 8.54 -1.30 -0.69
N ALA A 348 7.77 -2.27 -1.16
CA ALA A 348 6.53 -2.02 -1.89
C ALA A 348 5.45 -3.01 -1.47
N ASP A 349 4.20 -2.57 -1.47
CA ASP A 349 3.07 -3.47 -1.30
C ASP A 349 2.25 -3.61 -2.59
N ILE A 350 1.33 -4.58 -2.58
CA ILE A 350 0.43 -4.88 -3.70
C ILE A 350 -1.02 -4.47 -3.41
N SER A 351 -1.25 -3.67 -2.37
CA SER A 351 -2.58 -3.17 -2.02
C SER A 351 -3.22 -2.43 -3.20
N LEU A 352 -4.51 -2.30 -3.26
CA LEU A 352 -5.31 -1.80 -4.36
C LEU A 352 -5.17 -2.62 -5.66
N LEU A 353 -3.95 -3.00 -6.07
CA LEU A 353 -3.74 -3.87 -7.24
C LEU A 353 -4.46 -5.22 -7.05
N THR A 354 -4.46 -5.72 -5.83
CA THR A 354 -5.20 -6.94 -5.44
C THR A 354 -6.71 -6.82 -5.61
N GLN A 355 -7.26 -5.63 -5.61
CA GLN A 355 -8.68 -5.40 -5.86
C GLN A 355 -8.97 -5.14 -7.34
N LEU A 356 -8.22 -4.23 -7.95
CA LEU A 356 -8.55 -3.68 -9.26
C LEU A 356 -8.07 -4.53 -10.43
N TRP A 357 -6.95 -5.25 -10.26
CA TRP A 357 -6.34 -6.01 -11.33
C TRP A 357 -6.73 -7.50 -11.30
N PRO A 358 -6.87 -8.14 -12.46
CA PRO A 358 -6.99 -9.60 -12.54
C PRO A 358 -5.73 -10.29 -11.99
N PRO A 359 -5.86 -11.52 -11.43
CA PRO A 359 -4.74 -12.23 -10.84
C PRO A 359 -3.56 -12.47 -11.79
N ASP A 360 -3.81 -12.72 -13.05
CA ASP A 360 -2.80 -12.93 -14.09
C ASP A 360 -2.00 -11.65 -14.38
N GLN A 361 -2.66 -10.50 -14.45
CA GLN A 361 -2.00 -9.21 -14.61
C GLN A 361 -1.12 -8.87 -13.39
N LEU A 362 -1.63 -9.06 -12.19
CA LEU A 362 -0.85 -8.84 -10.96
C LEU A 362 0.32 -9.82 -10.84
N ALA A 363 0.16 -11.06 -11.32
CA ALA A 363 1.22 -12.07 -11.31
C ALA A 363 2.44 -11.66 -12.14
N ILE A 364 2.27 -10.92 -13.23
CA ILE A 364 3.37 -10.39 -14.05
C ILE A 364 4.23 -9.42 -13.22
N VAL A 365 3.61 -8.52 -12.49
CA VAL A 365 4.31 -7.57 -11.61
C VAL A 365 5.01 -8.31 -10.46
N LEU A 366 4.30 -9.22 -9.80
CA LEU A 366 4.88 -10.03 -8.72
C LEU A 366 6.10 -10.82 -9.22
N ARG A 367 6.03 -11.46 -10.38
CA ARG A 367 7.17 -12.20 -10.91
C ARG A 367 8.38 -11.30 -11.15
N ASP A 368 8.19 -10.11 -11.70
CA ASP A 368 9.26 -9.13 -11.91
C ASP A 368 9.95 -8.75 -10.59
N TRP A 369 9.17 -8.47 -9.56
CA TRP A 369 9.72 -8.06 -8.27
C TRP A 369 10.31 -9.21 -7.46
N LEU A 370 9.64 -10.37 -7.43
CA LEU A 370 10.05 -11.53 -6.64
C LEU A 370 11.31 -12.22 -7.18
N SER A 371 11.58 -12.10 -8.48
CA SER A 371 12.83 -12.60 -9.07
C SER A 371 14.06 -11.83 -8.57
N GLN A 372 13.88 -10.62 -8.00
CA GLN A 372 14.95 -9.73 -7.60
C GLN A 372 14.98 -9.48 -6.09
N PHE A 373 13.82 -9.18 -5.50
CA PHE A 373 13.73 -8.67 -4.11
C PHE A 373 12.55 -9.29 -3.34
N PRO A 374 12.46 -10.61 -3.18
CA PRO A 374 11.34 -11.24 -2.50
C PRO A 374 11.18 -10.78 -1.03
N GLU A 375 12.26 -10.29 -0.40
CA GLU A 375 12.28 -9.79 0.99
C GLU A 375 11.64 -8.42 1.16
N LYS A 376 11.33 -7.71 0.06
CA LYS A 376 10.85 -6.31 0.09
C LYS A 376 9.41 -6.15 -0.33
N ILE A 377 8.75 -7.24 -0.71
CA ILE A 377 7.38 -7.21 -1.20
C ILE A 377 6.44 -7.55 -0.05
N LEU A 378 5.45 -6.69 0.16
CA LEU A 378 4.46 -6.81 1.22
C LEU A 378 3.08 -7.11 0.62
N PHE A 379 2.32 -7.93 1.31
CA PHE A 379 0.91 -8.13 1.00
C PHE A 379 0.10 -6.97 1.56
N GLY A 380 -0.87 -6.48 0.80
CA GLY A 380 -1.82 -5.45 1.21
C GLY A 380 -3.12 -5.60 0.46
N THR A 381 -4.24 -5.20 1.08
CA THR A 381 -5.56 -5.29 0.47
C THR A 381 -6.09 -3.96 -0.04
N ASP A 382 -5.80 -2.87 0.64
CA ASP A 382 -6.51 -1.60 0.49
C ASP A 382 -8.02 -1.76 0.74
N ALA A 383 -8.37 -2.65 1.68
CA ALA A 383 -9.76 -2.94 1.98
C ALA A 383 -10.50 -1.67 2.42
N VAL A 384 -11.51 -1.29 1.66
CA VAL A 384 -12.31 -0.07 1.85
C VAL A 384 -13.77 -0.37 1.52
N SER A 385 -14.69 0.37 2.12
CA SER A 385 -16.10 0.30 1.74
C SER A 385 -16.34 1.11 0.46
N PHE A 386 -16.69 0.43 -0.63
CA PHE A 386 -17.01 1.09 -1.91
C PHE A 386 -18.45 1.64 -1.98
N GLY A 387 -19.17 1.65 -0.88
CA GLY A 387 -20.60 1.97 -0.87
C GLY A 387 -21.44 0.94 -1.61
N ARG A 388 -22.74 1.22 -1.79
CA ARG A 388 -23.67 0.38 -2.55
C ARG A 388 -23.64 -1.13 -2.19
N GLY A 389 -23.28 -1.47 -0.94
CA GLY A 389 -23.32 -2.83 -0.41
C GLY A 389 -22.04 -3.65 -0.59
N LEU A 390 -20.92 -3.03 -0.95
CA LEU A 390 -19.60 -3.66 -0.82
C LEU A 390 -18.90 -3.06 0.40
N GLY A 391 -19.00 -3.75 1.53
CA GLY A 391 -18.29 -3.40 2.75
C GLY A 391 -16.80 -3.70 2.66
N TRP A 392 -16.02 -3.14 3.59
CA TRP A 392 -14.56 -3.34 3.63
C TRP A 392 -14.17 -4.81 3.81
N GLU A 393 -15.01 -5.62 4.49
CA GLU A 393 -14.78 -7.05 4.69
C GLU A 393 -14.89 -7.86 3.39
N MET A 394 -15.84 -7.48 2.52
CA MET A 394 -15.95 -8.07 1.18
C MET A 394 -14.76 -7.66 0.31
N SER A 395 -14.38 -6.39 0.38
CA SER A 395 -13.21 -5.83 -0.29
C SER A 395 -11.92 -6.53 0.16
N ALA A 396 -11.74 -6.77 1.46
CA ALA A 396 -10.61 -7.51 2.02
C ALA A 396 -10.55 -8.96 1.48
N TRP A 397 -11.69 -9.63 1.40
CA TRP A 397 -11.76 -10.99 0.86
C TRP A 397 -11.40 -11.04 -0.62
N ILE A 398 -11.94 -10.12 -1.43
CA ILE A 398 -11.63 -10.02 -2.87
C ILE A 398 -10.13 -9.84 -3.06
N ALA A 399 -9.55 -8.87 -2.36
CA ALA A 399 -8.13 -8.57 -2.45
C ALA A 399 -7.26 -9.75 -1.99
N SER A 400 -7.60 -10.37 -0.85
CA SER A 400 -6.85 -11.52 -0.34
C SER A 400 -6.89 -12.71 -1.31
N THR A 401 -8.06 -13.00 -1.88
CA THR A 401 -8.22 -14.08 -2.85
C THR A 401 -7.40 -13.80 -4.11
N THR A 402 -7.48 -12.59 -4.64
CA THR A 402 -6.74 -12.18 -5.85
C THR A 402 -5.23 -12.20 -5.63
N GLY A 403 -4.75 -11.63 -4.50
CA GLY A 403 -3.33 -11.60 -4.19
C GLY A 403 -2.74 -13.01 -4.06
N ARG A 404 -3.45 -13.94 -3.43
CA ARG A 404 -3.03 -15.35 -3.32
C ARG A 404 -3.03 -16.07 -4.66
N GLN A 405 -4.02 -15.83 -5.51
CA GLN A 405 -4.07 -16.36 -6.88
C GLN A 405 -2.89 -15.82 -7.71
N ALA A 406 -2.66 -14.52 -7.68
CA ALA A 406 -1.55 -13.89 -8.40
C ALA A 406 -0.19 -14.41 -7.93
N LEU A 407 0.00 -14.55 -6.62
CA LEU A 407 1.21 -15.11 -6.03
C LEU A 407 1.42 -16.57 -6.45
N THR A 408 0.35 -17.37 -6.48
CA THR A 408 0.40 -18.75 -6.98
C THR A 408 0.84 -18.79 -8.44
N ILE A 409 0.24 -17.98 -9.31
CA ILE A 409 0.59 -17.93 -10.75
C ILE A 409 2.06 -17.53 -10.93
N ALA A 410 2.51 -16.47 -10.25
CA ALA A 410 3.88 -15.97 -10.35
C ALA A 410 4.89 -17.03 -9.91
N LEU A 411 4.71 -17.62 -8.73
CA LEU A 411 5.64 -18.60 -8.16
C LEU A 411 5.62 -19.93 -8.91
N SER A 412 4.43 -20.40 -9.35
CA SER A 412 4.34 -21.59 -10.21
C SER A 412 5.07 -21.37 -11.53
N GLY A 413 4.97 -20.16 -12.11
CA GLY A 413 5.73 -19.79 -13.30
C GLY A 413 7.24 -19.85 -13.08
N MET A 414 7.74 -19.35 -11.94
CA MET A 414 9.17 -19.38 -11.60
C MET A 414 9.67 -20.82 -11.36
N VAL A 415 8.86 -21.69 -10.76
CA VAL A 415 9.18 -23.11 -10.59
C VAL A 415 9.22 -23.81 -11.94
N LYS A 416 8.23 -23.62 -12.81
CA LYS A 416 8.18 -24.21 -14.15
C LYS A 416 9.34 -23.79 -15.04
N SER A 417 9.86 -22.57 -14.86
CA SER A 417 11.06 -22.06 -15.56
C SER A 417 12.39 -22.50 -14.93
N ASN A 418 12.35 -23.31 -13.86
CA ASN A 418 13.53 -23.73 -13.08
C ASN A 418 14.32 -22.54 -12.46
N GLU A 419 13.67 -21.41 -12.18
CA GLU A 419 14.28 -20.26 -11.50
C GLU A 419 14.40 -20.51 -10.00
N ILE A 420 13.42 -21.21 -9.42
CA ILE A 420 13.37 -21.56 -8.00
C ILE A 420 12.83 -22.99 -7.80
N THR A 421 13.14 -23.58 -6.65
CA THR A 421 12.52 -24.83 -6.21
C THR A 421 11.13 -24.56 -5.61
N VAL A 422 10.33 -25.63 -5.45
CA VAL A 422 9.04 -25.58 -4.75
C VAL A 422 9.19 -25.13 -3.31
N SER A 423 10.21 -25.64 -2.62
CA SER A 423 10.49 -25.23 -1.24
C SER A 423 10.72 -23.73 -1.18
N ARG A 424 11.52 -23.18 -2.11
CA ARG A 424 11.76 -21.75 -2.18
C ARG A 424 10.51 -20.95 -2.53
N ALA A 425 9.65 -21.47 -3.42
CA ALA A 425 8.35 -20.85 -3.71
C ALA A 425 7.46 -20.73 -2.47
N LYS A 426 7.39 -21.78 -1.64
CA LYS A 426 6.65 -21.75 -0.35
C LYS A 426 7.26 -20.75 0.64
N GLU A 427 8.58 -20.67 0.72
CA GLU A 427 9.26 -19.67 1.55
C GLU A 427 8.92 -18.26 1.08
N ILE A 428 9.05 -17.95 -0.22
CA ILE A 428 8.71 -16.63 -0.78
C ILE A 428 7.23 -16.30 -0.53
N ALA A 429 6.33 -17.26 -0.72
CA ALA A 429 4.91 -17.04 -0.42
C ALA A 429 4.69 -16.64 1.05
N THR A 430 5.35 -17.32 1.98
CA THR A 430 5.30 -16.99 3.41
C THR A 430 5.91 -15.61 3.69
N MET A 431 7.02 -15.27 3.03
CA MET A 431 7.67 -13.96 3.15
C MET A 431 6.71 -12.85 2.72
N VAL A 432 6.13 -12.93 1.52
CA VAL A 432 5.22 -11.90 0.97
C VAL A 432 3.97 -11.75 1.81
N LEU A 433 3.32 -12.86 2.14
CA LEU A 433 2.05 -12.82 2.87
C LEU A 433 2.21 -12.39 4.34
N ARG A 434 3.37 -12.65 4.96
CA ARG A 434 3.50 -12.50 6.41
C ARG A 434 4.91 -12.07 6.86
N GLY A 435 5.93 -12.78 6.43
CA GLY A 435 7.29 -12.70 7.00
C GLY A 435 7.90 -11.30 6.83
N ASN A 436 7.77 -10.71 5.65
CA ASN A 436 8.36 -9.39 5.37
C ASN A 436 7.75 -8.30 6.25
N ALA A 437 6.43 -8.25 6.38
CA ALA A 437 5.78 -7.31 7.27
C ALA A 437 6.13 -7.58 8.76
N ASN A 438 6.14 -8.86 9.18
CA ASN A 438 6.56 -9.23 10.53
C ASN A 438 7.97 -8.70 10.86
N ASN A 439 8.90 -8.81 9.91
CA ASN A 439 10.28 -8.34 10.06
C ASN A 439 10.39 -6.81 10.02
N LEU A 440 9.73 -6.18 9.03
CA LEU A 440 9.79 -4.73 8.82
C LEU A 440 9.27 -3.96 10.05
N TYR A 441 8.16 -4.41 10.62
CA TYR A 441 7.48 -3.74 11.74
C TYR A 441 7.74 -4.36 13.10
N HIS A 442 8.58 -5.40 13.18
CA HIS A 442 8.92 -6.10 14.42
C HIS A 442 7.68 -6.58 15.19
N LEU A 443 6.71 -7.23 14.50
CA LEU A 443 5.43 -7.62 15.08
C LEU A 443 5.55 -8.76 16.10
N GLY A 444 6.62 -9.54 16.07
CA GLY A 444 6.84 -10.68 16.97
C GLY A 444 5.89 -11.85 16.73
N LEU A 445 5.33 -11.96 15.54
CA LEU A 445 4.45 -13.08 15.17
C LEU A 445 5.27 -14.36 15.00
N LYS A 446 4.78 -15.46 15.60
CA LYS A 446 5.43 -16.78 15.56
C LYS A 446 5.03 -17.58 14.32
#